data_090c2be298ec53e915f6eaf5c07a51b9
#
_entry.id   090c2be298ec53e915f6eaf5c07a51b9
#
_cell.length_a   1.000
_cell.length_b   1.000
_cell.length_c   1.000
_cell.angle_alpha   90.00
_cell.angle_beta   90.00
_cell.angle_gamma   90.00
#
_symmetry.space_group_name_H-M   'P 1'
#
loop_
_entity.id
_entity.type
_entity.pdbx_description
1 polymer ?
#
loop_
_entity_poly.entity_id
_entity_poly.type
_entity_poly.pdbx_seq_one_letter_code
_entity_poly.pdbx_strand_id
1 'polypeptide(L)'
;MLYYAHIRQDENGETVYQTVAEHLTGTAALCRRFAADFGAGSDGELAGLTHDLGKCTDGFQKRLLEGGPVVDHTTAGMLTCIKMKRPSAAACAAGHHGGLLDVGNLRTDRAGEATLSGRFKKGVEGHYLERCGESGVTLPTLPPETPERDPLKASFRTRMLYSCLVDADFLDTERFMDGERGRGGYDDLPTLLRRLKEYIAPWQNPKTALNRLRCKILNSCLDAGSKSKGIYTLTVPTGGGKTVASLAFALQHAVAHGLKRVIYVVPYTSIIEQNAEVFREILGDGNVLEHHSGVQFELSPEEVRRALAAENWDMPVIVTTAVQFFESIYANRSSKCRKLHNLADSVIIFDEAQMLPLCHLRPCVAAMASLAEQFRSTLVLCTATQPSLGDLLHTYAPSCPVTELCPQTAEEYDSFRRVTFRQEGILEDDALAERLSEHRQVLCIVNSRKAAQSIFARLPQEASFHLSTLMVPAQRQTLLDEIRRRLKAGEPCRVVSTSLIEAGVDVDFPAVYRELAGLDSVLQAAGRCNREGKRAPEESIVTVFERAELPPMLFRTAIGATREALMNSCDIGARETMQNYFDALRSLSGETLDKSGVIKAFEKGING
;
A
#
# COMPACT_ATOMS: atom_id res chain seq x y z
N MET A 1 -30.07 32.54 -17.69
CA MET A 1 -29.89 32.88 -16.24
C MET A 1 -28.61 32.26 -15.77
N LEU A 2 -27.80 32.93 -14.94
CA LEU A 2 -26.58 32.31 -14.41
C LEU A 2 -26.92 31.56 -13.13
N TYR A 3 -26.43 30.33 -13.01
CA TYR A 3 -26.50 29.49 -11.80
C TYR A 3 -25.10 29.33 -11.21
N TYR A 4 -24.97 29.45 -9.91
CA TYR A 4 -23.70 29.47 -9.22
C TYR A 4 -23.43 28.15 -8.49
N ALA A 5 -22.18 27.68 -8.57
CA ALA A 5 -21.72 26.48 -7.92
C ALA A 5 -21.08 26.75 -6.55
N HIS A 6 -20.25 27.81 -6.49
CA HIS A 6 -19.52 28.20 -5.29
C HIS A 6 -19.47 29.74 -5.15
N ILE A 7 -19.26 30.19 -3.92
CA ILE A 7 -19.12 31.59 -3.56
C ILE A 7 -17.93 31.75 -2.62
N ARG A 8 -17.09 32.75 -2.86
CA ARG A 8 -16.03 33.16 -1.92
C ARG A 8 -15.98 34.69 -1.80
N GLN A 9 -15.33 35.18 -0.78
CA GLN A 9 -14.92 36.57 -0.69
C GLN A 9 -13.47 36.72 -1.13
N ASP A 10 -13.16 37.74 -1.90
CA ASP A 10 -11.79 38.09 -2.26
C ASP A 10 -11.08 38.85 -1.12
N GLU A 11 -9.84 39.25 -1.34
CA GLU A 11 -9.01 39.99 -0.38
C GLU A 11 -9.60 41.37 -0.03
N ASN A 12 -10.45 41.91 -0.87
CA ASN A 12 -11.13 43.22 -0.69
C ASN A 12 -12.51 43.06 -0.04
N GLY A 13 -12.95 41.82 0.22
CA GLY A 13 -14.30 41.55 0.75
C GLY A 13 -15.39 41.54 -0.31
N GLU A 14 -15.04 41.58 -1.61
CA GLU A 14 -16.01 41.46 -2.69
C GLU A 14 -16.42 40.00 -2.91
N THR A 15 -17.69 39.77 -3.20
CA THR A 15 -18.22 38.42 -3.44
C THR A 15 -17.91 37.97 -4.86
N VAL A 16 -17.14 36.88 -4.97
CA VAL A 16 -16.79 36.23 -6.24
C VAL A 16 -17.59 34.94 -6.39
N TYR A 17 -18.14 34.74 -7.56
CA TYR A 17 -18.99 33.60 -7.88
C TYR A 17 -18.34 32.71 -8.92
N GLN A 18 -18.40 31.40 -8.72
CA GLN A 18 -18.12 30.41 -9.74
C GLN A 18 -19.45 29.91 -10.32
N THR A 19 -19.64 30.02 -11.62
CA THR A 19 -20.85 29.47 -12.26
C THR A 19 -20.85 27.95 -12.27
N VAL A 20 -22.04 27.35 -12.33
CA VAL A 20 -22.17 25.88 -12.47
C VAL A 20 -21.48 25.39 -13.76
N ALA A 21 -21.58 26.15 -14.85
CA ALA A 21 -20.93 25.77 -16.12
C ALA A 21 -19.40 25.77 -16.01
N GLU A 22 -18.79 26.76 -15.36
CA GLU A 22 -17.34 26.80 -15.13
C GLU A 22 -16.89 25.63 -14.29
N HIS A 23 -17.55 25.35 -13.16
CA HIS A 23 -17.23 24.26 -12.26
C HIS A 23 -17.36 22.89 -12.95
N LEU A 24 -18.49 22.61 -13.61
CA LEU A 24 -18.70 21.34 -14.28
C LEU A 24 -17.70 21.12 -15.43
N THR A 25 -17.39 22.17 -16.20
CA THR A 25 -16.42 22.07 -17.30
C THR A 25 -15.00 21.89 -16.78
N GLY A 26 -14.61 22.61 -15.72
CA GLY A 26 -13.30 22.46 -15.07
C GLY A 26 -13.11 21.06 -14.49
N THR A 27 -14.08 20.59 -13.72
CA THR A 27 -14.09 19.22 -13.17
C THR A 27 -14.07 18.16 -14.28
N ALA A 28 -14.85 18.34 -15.35
CA ALA A 28 -14.88 17.39 -16.46
C ALA A 28 -13.55 17.27 -17.20
N ALA A 29 -12.87 18.40 -17.43
CA ALA A 29 -11.57 18.41 -18.07
C ALA A 29 -10.51 17.65 -17.26
N LEU A 30 -10.48 17.86 -15.94
CA LEU A 30 -9.60 17.14 -15.02
C LEU A 30 -9.95 15.64 -14.95
N CYS A 31 -11.22 15.31 -14.75
CA CYS A 31 -11.69 13.95 -14.62
C CYS A 31 -11.45 13.13 -15.91
N ARG A 32 -11.68 13.73 -17.10
CA ARG A 32 -11.33 13.15 -18.41
C ARG A 32 -9.85 12.82 -18.50
N ARG A 33 -8.99 13.77 -18.09
CA ARG A 33 -7.53 13.59 -18.13
C ARG A 33 -7.10 12.43 -17.22
N PHE A 34 -7.63 12.34 -16.00
CA PHE A 34 -7.30 11.28 -15.06
C PHE A 34 -7.80 9.91 -15.54
N ALA A 35 -9.05 9.84 -16.01
CA ALA A 35 -9.64 8.59 -16.46
C ALA A 35 -9.08 8.09 -17.81
N ALA A 36 -8.41 8.94 -18.59
CA ALA A 36 -7.75 8.54 -19.83
C ALA A 36 -6.62 7.53 -19.61
N ASP A 37 -5.98 7.52 -18.44
CA ASP A 37 -4.90 6.60 -18.08
C ASP A 37 -5.32 5.11 -18.15
N PHE A 38 -6.60 4.83 -17.95
CA PHE A 38 -7.17 3.49 -18.07
C PHE A 38 -8.31 3.37 -19.11
N GLY A 39 -8.29 4.26 -20.10
CA GLY A 39 -9.20 4.21 -21.24
C GLY A 39 -10.66 4.61 -20.95
N ALA A 40 -10.91 5.34 -19.84
CA ALA A 40 -12.24 5.78 -19.42
C ALA A 40 -12.45 7.30 -19.55
N GLY A 41 -11.68 7.99 -20.39
CA GLY A 41 -11.71 9.46 -20.50
C GLY A 41 -13.10 10.03 -20.79
N SER A 42 -13.90 9.42 -21.67
CA SER A 42 -15.27 9.86 -21.96
C SER A 42 -16.23 9.66 -20.77
N ASP A 43 -16.02 8.60 -19.98
CA ASP A 43 -16.78 8.38 -18.74
C ASP A 43 -16.40 9.40 -17.67
N GLY A 44 -15.09 9.74 -17.61
CA GLY A 44 -14.59 10.80 -16.73
C GLY A 44 -15.18 12.16 -17.07
N GLU A 45 -15.20 12.51 -18.36
CA GLU A 45 -15.83 13.76 -18.81
C GLU A 45 -17.31 13.82 -18.44
N LEU A 46 -18.06 12.74 -18.71
CA LEU A 46 -19.47 12.65 -18.34
C LEU A 46 -19.69 12.78 -16.85
N ALA A 47 -18.91 12.04 -16.03
CA ALA A 47 -19.02 12.11 -14.58
C ALA A 47 -18.78 13.53 -14.07
N GLY A 48 -17.75 14.22 -14.57
CA GLY A 48 -17.45 15.60 -14.22
C GLY A 48 -18.56 16.59 -14.66
N LEU A 49 -19.14 16.43 -15.85
CA LEU A 49 -20.24 17.29 -16.33
C LEU A 49 -21.55 17.06 -15.59
N THR A 50 -21.73 15.91 -14.96
CA THR A 50 -23.04 15.54 -14.40
C THR A 50 -23.10 15.54 -12.88
N HIS A 51 -21.98 15.46 -12.16
CA HIS A 51 -22.00 15.25 -10.71
C HIS A 51 -22.85 16.26 -9.95
N ASP A 52 -22.81 17.52 -10.35
CA ASP A 52 -23.43 18.67 -9.70
C ASP A 52 -24.54 19.36 -10.51
N LEU A 53 -25.17 18.67 -11.47
CA LEU A 53 -26.31 19.21 -12.22
C LEU A 53 -27.45 19.70 -11.32
N GLY A 54 -27.62 19.13 -10.15
CA GLY A 54 -28.63 19.56 -9.18
C GLY A 54 -28.38 20.95 -8.60
N LYS A 55 -27.19 21.52 -8.78
CA LYS A 55 -26.92 22.92 -8.43
C LYS A 55 -27.72 23.91 -9.30
N CYS A 56 -28.24 23.48 -10.47
CA CYS A 56 -29.15 24.29 -11.29
C CYS A 56 -30.62 24.29 -10.79
N THR A 57 -30.94 23.69 -9.64
CA THR A 57 -32.29 23.74 -9.07
C THR A 57 -32.51 25.01 -8.25
N ASP A 58 -33.78 25.50 -8.23
CA ASP A 58 -34.13 26.70 -7.43
C ASP A 58 -33.82 26.51 -5.95
N GLY A 59 -34.05 25.30 -5.42
CA GLY A 59 -33.77 25.01 -4.02
C GLY A 59 -32.30 25.15 -3.68
N PHE A 60 -31.38 24.69 -4.55
CA PHE A 60 -29.95 24.86 -4.33
C PHE A 60 -29.51 26.33 -4.44
N GLN A 61 -29.96 27.07 -5.48
CA GLN A 61 -29.60 28.47 -5.67
C GLN A 61 -30.09 29.34 -4.51
N LYS A 62 -31.32 29.11 -4.06
CA LYS A 62 -31.86 29.81 -2.88
C LYS A 62 -31.01 29.57 -1.63
N ARG A 63 -30.63 28.29 -1.38
CA ARG A 63 -29.76 27.96 -0.27
C ARG A 63 -28.40 28.65 -0.37
N LEU A 64 -27.80 28.66 -1.57
CA LEU A 64 -26.46 29.21 -1.80
C LEU A 64 -26.44 30.73 -1.58
N LEU A 65 -27.48 31.46 -2.04
CA LEU A 65 -27.55 32.91 -2.04
C LEU A 65 -28.18 33.49 -0.78
N GLU A 66 -29.17 32.79 -0.21
CA GLU A 66 -29.99 33.30 0.90
C GLU A 66 -29.82 32.49 2.19
N GLY A 67 -29.15 31.33 2.10
CA GLY A 67 -29.10 30.38 3.19
C GLY A 67 -30.30 29.44 3.22
N GLY A 68 -30.26 28.42 4.09
CA GLY A 68 -31.35 27.45 4.25
C GLY A 68 -30.89 26.00 4.45
N PRO A 69 -31.84 25.05 4.43
CA PRO A 69 -31.52 23.64 4.67
C PRO A 69 -30.68 23.05 3.55
N VAL A 70 -30.01 21.94 3.88
CA VAL A 70 -29.21 21.17 2.89
C VAL A 70 -30.13 20.61 1.80
N VAL A 71 -29.75 20.85 0.55
CA VAL A 71 -30.46 20.38 -0.64
C VAL A 71 -29.63 19.30 -1.33
N ASP A 72 -30.29 18.20 -1.67
CA ASP A 72 -29.69 17.11 -2.44
C ASP A 72 -29.49 17.57 -3.91
N HIS A 73 -28.26 17.74 -4.31
CA HIS A 73 -27.89 18.14 -5.68
C HIS A 73 -27.21 17.02 -6.45
N THR A 74 -26.88 15.88 -5.81
CA THR A 74 -26.15 14.78 -6.41
C THR A 74 -27.06 13.83 -7.19
N THR A 75 -28.32 13.68 -6.77
CA THR A 75 -29.32 12.79 -7.41
C THR A 75 -29.63 13.19 -8.84
N ALA A 76 -29.57 14.48 -9.20
CA ALA A 76 -29.80 14.96 -10.55
C ALA A 76 -28.80 14.38 -11.56
N GLY A 77 -27.51 14.42 -11.23
CA GLY A 77 -26.44 13.82 -12.03
C GLY A 77 -26.58 12.31 -12.17
N MET A 78 -26.88 11.63 -11.06
CA MET A 78 -27.13 10.19 -11.05
C MET A 78 -28.26 9.80 -12.04
N LEU A 79 -29.42 10.48 -11.96
CA LEU A 79 -30.56 10.19 -12.83
C LEU A 79 -30.25 10.47 -14.30
N THR A 80 -29.49 11.51 -14.58
CA THR A 80 -29.04 11.85 -15.94
C THR A 80 -28.16 10.73 -16.50
N CYS A 81 -27.16 10.27 -15.75
CA CYS A 81 -26.29 9.16 -16.16
C CYS A 81 -27.06 7.85 -16.34
N ILE A 82 -28.08 7.57 -15.50
CA ILE A 82 -28.94 6.38 -15.67
C ILE A 82 -29.72 6.47 -16.99
N LYS A 83 -30.32 7.62 -17.32
CA LYS A 83 -31.02 7.86 -18.59
C LYS A 83 -30.09 7.66 -19.79
N MET A 84 -28.83 8.03 -19.65
CA MET A 84 -27.78 7.85 -20.67
C MET A 84 -27.22 6.41 -20.68
N LYS A 85 -27.71 5.52 -19.83
CA LYS A 85 -27.24 4.11 -19.69
C LYS A 85 -25.75 4.03 -19.32
N ARG A 86 -25.31 4.88 -18.38
CA ARG A 86 -23.93 4.95 -17.85
C ARG A 86 -23.93 4.73 -16.32
N PRO A 87 -24.16 3.47 -15.87
CA PRO A 87 -24.32 3.17 -14.45
C PRO A 87 -23.07 3.48 -13.60
N SER A 88 -21.85 3.31 -14.14
CA SER A 88 -20.62 3.65 -13.41
C SER A 88 -20.53 5.14 -13.11
N ALA A 89 -20.82 6.00 -14.09
CA ALA A 89 -20.87 7.45 -13.89
C ALA A 89 -22.02 7.85 -12.95
N ALA A 90 -23.16 7.16 -13.00
CA ALA A 90 -24.28 7.40 -12.10
C ALA A 90 -23.92 7.13 -10.64
N ALA A 91 -23.22 6.03 -10.34
CA ALA A 91 -22.75 5.70 -9.00
C ALA A 91 -21.73 6.74 -8.48
N CYS A 92 -20.83 7.21 -9.36
CA CYS A 92 -19.86 8.25 -9.03
C CYS A 92 -20.55 9.58 -8.70
N ALA A 93 -21.48 10.04 -9.55
CA ALA A 93 -22.23 11.28 -9.33
C ALA A 93 -23.07 11.22 -8.04
N ALA A 94 -23.70 10.09 -7.74
CA ALA A 94 -24.47 9.93 -6.50
C ALA A 94 -23.60 10.01 -5.24
N GLY A 95 -22.35 9.52 -5.31
CA GLY A 95 -21.49 9.29 -4.15
C GLY A 95 -20.45 10.37 -3.88
N HIS A 96 -20.22 11.36 -4.76
CA HIS A 96 -19.02 12.20 -4.74
C HIS A 96 -18.79 12.96 -3.41
N HIS A 97 -19.84 13.35 -2.69
CA HIS A 97 -19.71 13.94 -1.35
C HIS A 97 -19.72 12.91 -0.23
N GLY A 98 -20.68 11.96 -0.25
CA GLY A 98 -20.95 11.06 0.87
C GLY A 98 -20.21 9.73 0.85
N GLY A 99 -19.56 9.41 -0.26
CA GLY A 99 -18.97 8.10 -0.54
C GLY A 99 -19.83 7.25 -1.48
N LEU A 100 -19.22 6.22 -2.08
CA LEU A 100 -19.93 5.28 -2.92
C LEU A 100 -21.08 4.62 -2.14
N LEU A 101 -22.27 4.70 -2.70
CA LEU A 101 -23.49 4.17 -2.09
C LEU A 101 -23.68 2.69 -2.43
N ASP A 102 -24.34 1.98 -1.53
CA ASP A 102 -24.88 0.67 -1.86
C ASP A 102 -25.95 0.79 -2.97
N VAL A 103 -26.04 -0.23 -3.80
CA VAL A 103 -27.01 -0.23 -4.90
C VAL A 103 -28.44 -0.23 -4.35
N GLY A 104 -28.67 -0.98 -3.27
CA GLY A 104 -30.00 -1.15 -2.69
C GLY A 104 -30.89 -2.04 -3.55
N ASN A 105 -32.18 -1.99 -3.27
CA ASN A 105 -33.17 -2.81 -3.97
C ASN A 105 -34.42 -1.99 -4.35
N LEU A 106 -34.71 -1.93 -5.65
CA LEU A 106 -35.85 -1.19 -6.18
C LEU A 106 -37.22 -1.66 -5.66
N ARG A 107 -37.35 -2.87 -5.09
CA ARG A 107 -38.62 -3.36 -4.53
C ARG A 107 -38.79 -2.96 -3.06
N THR A 108 -37.73 -3.05 -2.27
CA THR A 108 -37.76 -2.91 -0.80
C THR A 108 -37.39 -1.53 -0.28
N ASP A 109 -36.44 -0.82 -0.94
CA ASP A 109 -35.96 0.47 -0.45
C ASP A 109 -37.07 1.53 -0.52
N ARG A 110 -37.05 2.44 0.43
CA ARG A 110 -37.94 3.62 0.47
C ARG A 110 -37.39 4.76 -0.37
N ALA A 111 -38.27 5.63 -0.88
CA ALA A 111 -37.84 6.84 -1.55
C ALA A 111 -37.01 7.73 -0.63
N GLY A 112 -35.80 8.10 -1.07
CA GLY A 112 -34.85 8.90 -0.30
C GLY A 112 -33.94 8.14 0.67
N GLU A 113 -34.02 6.82 0.70
CA GLU A 113 -33.07 5.97 1.42
C GLU A 113 -31.65 6.16 0.87
N ALA A 114 -30.63 5.97 1.72
CA ALA A 114 -29.22 6.22 1.39
C ALA A 114 -28.60 5.12 0.49
N THR A 115 -29.33 4.71 -0.55
CA THR A 115 -28.94 3.77 -1.59
C THR A 115 -29.18 4.38 -2.98
N LEU A 116 -28.57 3.82 -4.02
CA LEU A 116 -28.86 4.25 -5.40
C LEU A 116 -30.34 4.03 -5.74
N SER A 117 -30.93 2.90 -5.33
CA SER A 117 -32.36 2.58 -5.53
C SER A 117 -33.29 3.55 -4.81
N GLY A 118 -32.97 3.90 -3.56
CA GLY A 118 -33.75 4.85 -2.76
C GLY A 118 -33.70 6.28 -3.35
N ARG A 119 -32.54 6.70 -3.81
CA ARG A 119 -32.41 8.02 -4.50
C ARG A 119 -33.10 8.03 -5.85
N PHE A 120 -33.04 6.93 -6.61
CA PHE A 120 -33.78 6.78 -7.86
C PHE A 120 -35.28 6.95 -7.66
N LYS A 121 -35.84 6.32 -6.63
CA LYS A 121 -37.27 6.45 -6.28
C LYS A 121 -37.67 7.86 -5.84
N LYS A 122 -36.78 8.57 -5.14
CA LYS A 122 -37.03 9.94 -4.69
C LYS A 122 -37.17 10.87 -5.90
N GLY A 123 -36.38 10.66 -6.93
CA GLY A 123 -36.32 11.59 -8.06
C GLY A 123 -35.74 12.96 -7.72
N VAL A 124 -35.83 13.86 -8.66
CA VAL A 124 -35.42 15.28 -8.54
C VAL A 124 -36.47 16.14 -9.22
N GLU A 125 -36.69 17.35 -8.71
CA GLU A 125 -37.51 18.37 -9.32
C GLU A 125 -37.11 18.65 -10.79
N GLY A 126 -38.07 18.81 -11.68
CA GLY A 126 -37.87 18.95 -13.12
C GLY A 126 -37.12 20.22 -13.54
N HIS A 127 -36.76 20.30 -14.84
CA HIS A 127 -36.13 21.46 -15.50
C HIS A 127 -34.63 21.72 -15.20
N TYR A 128 -33.94 21.00 -14.29
CA TYR A 128 -32.53 21.23 -14.01
C TYR A 128 -31.63 21.04 -15.26
N LEU A 129 -31.98 20.10 -16.18
CA LEU A 129 -31.21 19.91 -17.43
C LEU A 129 -31.36 21.06 -18.40
N GLU A 130 -32.58 21.60 -18.57
CA GLU A 130 -32.85 22.77 -19.42
C GLU A 130 -32.06 23.98 -18.91
N ARG A 131 -32.11 24.21 -17.60
CA ARG A 131 -31.42 25.32 -16.91
C ARG A 131 -29.88 25.19 -17.02
N CYS A 132 -29.34 24.00 -16.87
CA CYS A 132 -27.90 23.77 -17.07
C CYS A 132 -27.53 23.99 -18.55
N GLY A 133 -28.35 23.55 -19.50
CA GLY A 133 -28.18 23.82 -20.93
C GLY A 133 -28.17 25.30 -21.26
N GLU A 134 -29.12 26.07 -20.71
CA GLU A 134 -29.18 27.55 -20.82
C GLU A 134 -27.93 28.23 -20.23
N SER A 135 -27.29 27.62 -19.25
CA SER A 135 -26.03 28.07 -18.65
C SER A 135 -24.80 27.69 -19.47
N GLY A 136 -24.95 26.98 -20.59
CA GLY A 136 -23.85 26.57 -21.47
C GLY A 136 -23.28 25.18 -21.21
N VAL A 137 -23.90 24.39 -20.34
CA VAL A 137 -23.48 22.99 -20.09
C VAL A 137 -24.02 22.09 -21.21
N THR A 138 -23.12 21.47 -21.95
CA THR A 138 -23.47 20.51 -23.02
C THR A 138 -23.00 19.12 -22.66
N LEU A 139 -23.91 18.16 -22.63
CA LEU A 139 -23.57 16.76 -22.33
C LEU A 139 -23.13 16.02 -23.61
N PRO A 140 -22.08 15.17 -23.53
CA PRO A 140 -21.63 14.40 -24.68
C PRO A 140 -22.65 13.30 -25.03
N THR A 141 -22.78 12.99 -26.33
CA THR A 141 -23.54 11.84 -26.79
C THR A 141 -22.62 10.62 -26.76
N LEU A 142 -22.87 9.72 -25.80
CA LEU A 142 -22.08 8.49 -25.63
C LEU A 142 -22.94 7.25 -25.88
N PRO A 143 -22.36 6.16 -26.43
CA PRO A 143 -23.05 4.88 -26.49
C PRO A 143 -23.34 4.36 -25.07
N PRO A 144 -24.33 3.47 -24.91
CA PRO A 144 -24.54 2.78 -23.64
C PRO A 144 -23.26 2.13 -23.15
N GLU A 145 -23.03 2.15 -21.82
CA GLU A 145 -21.91 1.46 -21.20
C GLU A 145 -22.02 -0.05 -21.48
N THR A 146 -20.92 -0.65 -21.96
CA THR A 146 -20.87 -2.10 -22.09
C THR A 146 -20.75 -2.70 -20.70
N PRO A 147 -21.70 -3.54 -20.26
CA PRO A 147 -21.64 -4.14 -18.93
C PRO A 147 -20.41 -5.03 -18.77
N GLU A 148 -19.60 -4.76 -17.75
CA GLU A 148 -18.58 -5.70 -17.31
C GLU A 148 -19.27 -6.90 -16.63
N ARG A 149 -18.96 -8.12 -17.09
CA ARG A 149 -19.60 -9.35 -16.57
C ARG A 149 -19.04 -9.79 -15.22
N ASP A 150 -17.78 -9.44 -14.95
CA ASP A 150 -17.13 -9.72 -13.68
C ASP A 150 -17.45 -8.59 -12.68
N PRO A 151 -18.24 -8.86 -11.61
CA PRO A 151 -18.63 -7.84 -10.64
C PRO A 151 -17.45 -7.20 -9.93
N LEU A 152 -16.38 -7.96 -9.71
CA LEU A 152 -15.16 -7.47 -9.07
C LEU A 152 -14.47 -6.45 -9.97
N LYS A 153 -14.31 -6.76 -11.26
CA LYS A 153 -13.73 -5.86 -12.26
C LYS A 153 -14.58 -4.60 -12.43
N ALA A 154 -15.90 -4.74 -12.50
CA ALA A 154 -16.82 -3.61 -12.57
C ALA A 154 -16.69 -2.68 -11.36
N SER A 155 -16.57 -3.25 -10.17
CA SER A 155 -16.40 -2.50 -8.93
C SER A 155 -15.07 -1.71 -8.90
N PHE A 156 -13.96 -2.32 -9.28
CA PHE A 156 -12.68 -1.61 -9.34
C PHE A 156 -12.70 -0.50 -10.38
N ARG A 157 -13.28 -0.74 -11.55
CA ARG A 157 -13.45 0.30 -12.59
C ARG A 157 -14.28 1.48 -12.09
N THR A 158 -15.39 1.22 -11.43
CA THR A 158 -16.23 2.27 -10.83
C THR A 158 -15.48 3.05 -9.76
N ARG A 159 -14.70 2.38 -8.90
CA ARG A 159 -13.88 3.03 -7.86
C ARG A 159 -12.78 3.91 -8.44
N MET A 160 -12.15 3.48 -9.52
CA MET A 160 -11.14 4.29 -10.22
C MET A 160 -11.78 5.54 -10.86
N LEU A 161 -12.94 5.38 -11.53
CA LEU A 161 -13.69 6.52 -12.08
C LEU A 161 -14.16 7.47 -10.97
N TYR A 162 -14.64 6.92 -9.86
CA TYR A 162 -15.01 7.70 -8.67
C TYR A 162 -13.84 8.52 -8.12
N SER A 163 -12.65 7.92 -8.05
CA SER A 163 -11.44 8.60 -7.65
C SER A 163 -11.11 9.78 -8.57
N CYS A 164 -11.23 9.58 -9.89
CA CYS A 164 -11.03 10.66 -10.86
C CYS A 164 -12.00 11.83 -10.64
N LEU A 165 -13.28 11.52 -10.43
CA LEU A 165 -14.30 12.55 -10.18
C LEU A 165 -14.03 13.30 -8.90
N VAL A 166 -13.83 12.59 -7.79
CA VAL A 166 -13.65 13.22 -6.48
C VAL A 166 -12.40 14.08 -6.45
N ASP A 167 -11.28 13.62 -7.02
CA ASP A 167 -10.07 14.44 -7.04
C ASP A 167 -10.21 15.64 -7.97
N ALA A 168 -10.87 15.49 -9.12
CA ALA A 168 -11.15 16.57 -10.04
C ALA A 168 -12.04 17.67 -9.43
N ASP A 169 -13.10 17.28 -8.72
CA ASP A 169 -14.02 18.18 -8.01
C ASP A 169 -13.29 18.96 -6.90
N PHE A 170 -12.48 18.25 -6.08
CA PHE A 170 -11.67 18.90 -5.05
C PHE A 170 -10.66 19.88 -5.63
N LEU A 171 -9.97 19.53 -6.72
CA LEU A 171 -8.96 20.40 -7.34
C LEU A 171 -9.57 21.62 -8.03
N ASP A 172 -10.74 21.49 -8.67
CA ASP A 172 -11.44 22.62 -9.27
C ASP A 172 -11.97 23.56 -8.19
N THR A 173 -12.57 23.02 -7.13
CA THR A 173 -13.03 23.79 -5.97
C THR A 173 -11.86 24.49 -5.25
N GLU A 174 -10.75 23.79 -5.00
CA GLU A 174 -9.53 24.36 -4.40
C GLU A 174 -9.00 25.54 -5.23
N ARG A 175 -8.92 25.37 -6.56
CA ARG A 175 -8.48 26.44 -7.46
C ARG A 175 -9.36 27.68 -7.35
N PHE A 176 -10.68 27.52 -7.27
CA PHE A 176 -11.61 28.63 -7.10
C PHE A 176 -11.49 29.27 -5.72
N MET A 177 -11.46 28.48 -4.64
CA MET A 177 -11.51 28.99 -3.26
C MET A 177 -10.18 29.61 -2.82
N ASP A 178 -9.06 28.95 -3.12
CA ASP A 178 -7.75 29.26 -2.54
C ASP A 178 -6.72 29.72 -3.60
N GLY A 179 -7.09 29.72 -4.89
CA GLY A 179 -6.16 30.00 -5.98
C GLY A 179 -5.26 28.80 -6.30
N GLU A 180 -4.16 29.04 -7.00
CA GLU A 180 -3.18 27.99 -7.29
C GLU A 180 -2.34 27.69 -6.05
N ARG A 181 -2.63 26.57 -5.39
CA ARG A 181 -1.74 26.01 -4.37
C ARG A 181 -0.55 25.37 -5.04
N GLY A 182 0.63 25.43 -4.43
CA GLY A 182 1.90 24.94 -4.97
C GLY A 182 2.00 23.42 -5.12
N ARG A 183 1.05 22.79 -5.83
CA ARG A 183 1.10 21.38 -6.23
C ARG A 183 2.06 21.17 -7.41
N GLY A 184 2.68 19.99 -7.52
CA GLY A 184 3.58 19.70 -8.62
C GLY A 184 5.00 20.26 -8.44
N GLY A 185 5.69 20.52 -9.55
CA GLY A 185 7.09 20.98 -9.52
C GLY A 185 8.10 19.89 -9.19
N TYR A 186 7.72 18.62 -9.42
CA TYR A 186 8.58 17.45 -9.24
C TYR A 186 9.45 17.21 -10.47
N ASP A 187 10.59 16.58 -10.28
CA ASP A 187 11.41 16.11 -11.38
C ASP A 187 10.71 14.94 -12.13
N ASP A 188 10.99 14.82 -13.41
CA ASP A 188 10.47 13.72 -14.22
C ASP A 188 11.22 12.39 -13.94
N LEU A 189 10.59 11.27 -14.26
CA LEU A 189 11.19 9.95 -14.02
C LEU A 189 12.51 9.71 -14.77
N PRO A 190 12.73 10.22 -15.99
CA PRO A 190 14.04 10.17 -16.63
C PRO A 190 15.16 10.84 -15.83
N THR A 191 14.89 11.99 -15.23
CA THR A 191 15.82 12.68 -14.34
C THR A 191 16.12 11.87 -13.09
N LEU A 192 15.07 11.29 -12.46
CA LEU A 192 15.22 10.43 -11.28
C LEU A 192 16.02 9.16 -11.60
N LEU A 193 15.78 8.54 -12.75
CA LEU A 193 16.55 7.39 -13.21
C LEU A 193 18.03 7.73 -13.42
N ARG A 194 18.35 8.91 -13.95
CA ARG A 194 19.72 9.38 -14.11
C ARG A 194 20.41 9.52 -12.75
N ARG A 195 19.77 10.16 -11.77
CA ARG A 195 20.30 10.27 -10.39
C ARG A 195 20.59 8.91 -9.79
N LEU A 196 19.65 7.96 -9.93
CA LEU A 196 19.86 6.60 -9.45
C LEU A 196 21.07 5.95 -10.11
N LYS A 197 21.24 6.08 -11.44
CA LYS A 197 22.39 5.53 -12.17
C LYS A 197 23.72 6.14 -11.70
N GLU A 198 23.73 7.42 -11.43
CA GLU A 198 24.90 8.12 -10.86
C GLU A 198 25.24 7.59 -9.45
N TYR A 199 24.22 7.39 -8.60
CA TYR A 199 24.38 6.87 -7.24
C TYR A 199 24.95 5.43 -7.22
N ILE A 200 24.47 4.55 -8.08
CA ILE A 200 24.91 3.15 -8.15
C ILE A 200 26.18 2.92 -8.97
N ALA A 201 26.68 3.90 -9.72
CA ALA A 201 27.85 3.77 -10.58
C ALA A 201 29.10 3.25 -9.83
N PRO A 202 29.42 3.69 -8.60
CA PRO A 202 30.55 3.17 -7.83
C PRO A 202 30.43 1.68 -7.49
N TRP A 203 29.22 1.11 -7.49
CA TRP A 203 28.97 -0.29 -7.15
C TRP A 203 29.29 -1.27 -8.28
N GLN A 204 29.45 -0.77 -9.50
CA GLN A 204 29.72 -1.60 -10.68
C GLN A 204 31.12 -2.25 -10.69
N ASN A 205 31.99 -1.89 -9.73
CA ASN A 205 33.31 -2.49 -9.54
C ASN A 205 33.40 -3.23 -8.18
N PRO A 206 32.67 -4.33 -7.98
CA PRO A 206 32.57 -5.00 -6.69
C PRO A 206 33.85 -5.72 -6.29
N LYS A 207 34.36 -5.45 -5.08
CA LYS A 207 35.60 -6.05 -4.55
C LYS A 207 35.40 -7.40 -3.87
N THR A 208 34.21 -7.69 -3.35
CA THR A 208 33.91 -8.92 -2.60
C THR A 208 32.95 -9.84 -3.37
N ALA A 209 32.93 -11.14 -3.04
CA ALA A 209 31.99 -12.09 -3.64
C ALA A 209 30.53 -11.66 -3.40
N LEU A 210 30.20 -11.24 -2.17
CA LEU A 210 28.85 -10.76 -1.82
C LEU A 210 28.45 -9.53 -2.66
N ASN A 211 29.35 -8.57 -2.84
CA ASN A 211 29.05 -7.38 -3.64
C ASN A 211 28.94 -7.72 -5.14
N ARG A 212 29.63 -8.74 -5.65
CA ARG A 212 29.41 -9.26 -7.01
C ARG A 212 28.00 -9.80 -7.20
N LEU A 213 27.48 -10.57 -6.22
CA LEU A 213 26.11 -11.05 -6.26
C LEU A 213 25.09 -9.91 -6.19
N ARG A 214 25.31 -8.92 -5.32
CA ARG A 214 24.48 -7.71 -5.26
C ARG A 214 24.45 -6.94 -6.57
N CYS A 215 25.61 -6.77 -7.22
CA CYS A 215 25.72 -6.17 -8.54
C CYS A 215 24.95 -6.98 -9.60
N LYS A 216 25.06 -8.31 -9.57
CA LYS A 216 24.32 -9.19 -10.48
C LYS A 216 22.82 -8.96 -10.34
N ILE A 217 22.29 -8.93 -9.10
CA ILE A 217 20.87 -8.67 -8.81
C ILE A 217 20.45 -7.31 -9.34
N LEU A 218 21.21 -6.26 -9.04
CA LEU A 218 20.94 -4.91 -9.47
C LEU A 218 20.91 -4.80 -11.01
N ASN A 219 21.89 -5.37 -11.69
CA ASN A 219 21.97 -5.34 -13.15
C ASN A 219 20.83 -6.15 -13.79
N SER A 220 20.48 -7.33 -13.24
CA SER A 220 19.32 -8.10 -13.69
C SER A 220 18.02 -7.30 -13.58
N CYS A 221 17.85 -6.52 -12.52
CA CYS A 221 16.71 -5.63 -12.35
C CYS A 221 16.70 -4.47 -13.37
N LEU A 222 17.82 -3.85 -13.63
CA LEU A 222 17.95 -2.80 -14.67
C LEU A 222 17.64 -3.34 -16.07
N ASP A 223 18.22 -4.49 -16.43
CA ASP A 223 18.03 -5.13 -17.74
C ASP A 223 16.57 -5.55 -17.96
N ALA A 224 15.92 -6.03 -16.90
CA ALA A 224 14.50 -6.39 -16.93
C ALA A 224 13.57 -5.18 -17.12
N GLY A 225 14.03 -3.96 -16.90
CA GLY A 225 13.20 -2.75 -17.03
C GLY A 225 12.59 -2.54 -18.42
N SER A 226 13.17 -3.11 -19.49
CA SER A 226 12.62 -3.07 -20.85
C SER A 226 11.57 -4.15 -21.16
N LYS A 227 11.38 -5.15 -20.26
CA LYS A 227 10.37 -6.21 -20.45
C LYS A 227 8.95 -5.64 -20.41
N SER A 228 7.97 -6.39 -20.95
CA SER A 228 6.56 -5.98 -20.99
C SER A 228 5.99 -5.69 -19.61
N LYS A 229 4.96 -4.84 -19.54
CA LYS A 229 4.20 -4.61 -18.30
C LYS A 229 3.56 -5.91 -17.81
N GLY A 230 3.43 -6.07 -16.49
CA GLY A 230 2.86 -7.30 -15.91
C GLY A 230 3.18 -7.43 -14.42
N ILE A 231 3.23 -8.66 -13.96
CA ILE A 231 3.51 -9.01 -12.56
C ILE A 231 4.90 -9.64 -12.47
N TYR A 232 5.72 -9.07 -11.63
CA TYR A 232 7.09 -9.52 -11.41
C TYR A 232 7.30 -9.96 -9.96
N THR A 233 8.25 -10.86 -9.77
CA THR A 233 8.76 -11.24 -8.46
C THR A 233 10.25 -10.90 -8.38
N LEU A 234 10.71 -10.53 -7.20
CA LEU A 234 12.12 -10.34 -6.89
C LEU A 234 12.44 -11.12 -5.63
N THR A 235 12.93 -12.34 -5.81
CA THR A 235 13.24 -13.26 -4.71
C THR A 235 14.72 -13.16 -4.36
N VAL A 236 15.03 -12.38 -3.34
CA VAL A 236 16.40 -12.10 -2.93
C VAL A 236 16.53 -12.20 -1.41
N PRO A 237 17.47 -12.96 -0.87
CA PRO A 237 17.68 -13.07 0.57
C PRO A 237 17.93 -11.73 1.26
N THR A 238 17.70 -11.68 2.56
CA THR A 238 17.98 -10.50 3.38
C THR A 238 19.43 -10.06 3.20
N GLY A 239 19.63 -8.75 2.95
CA GLY A 239 20.96 -8.17 2.69
C GLY A 239 21.46 -8.31 1.26
N GLY A 240 20.65 -8.82 0.33
CA GLY A 240 20.97 -8.88 -1.09
C GLY A 240 20.75 -7.59 -1.88
N GLY A 241 20.32 -6.49 -1.22
CA GLY A 241 20.15 -5.18 -1.85
C GLY A 241 18.79 -4.97 -2.53
N LYS A 242 17.73 -5.66 -2.07
CA LYS A 242 16.36 -5.59 -2.64
C LYS A 242 15.84 -4.16 -2.87
N THR A 243 15.99 -3.29 -1.88
CA THR A 243 15.41 -1.93 -1.89
C THR A 243 15.87 -1.11 -3.08
N VAL A 244 17.19 -1.05 -3.31
CA VAL A 244 17.73 -0.27 -4.43
C VAL A 244 17.56 -1.01 -5.77
N ALA A 245 17.65 -2.35 -5.78
CA ALA A 245 17.46 -3.13 -6.99
C ALA A 245 16.02 -3.06 -7.52
N SER A 246 15.01 -3.12 -6.62
CA SER A 246 13.61 -2.97 -7.01
C SER A 246 13.28 -1.54 -7.47
N LEU A 247 13.84 -0.51 -6.82
CA LEU A 247 13.73 0.88 -7.28
C LEU A 247 14.38 1.06 -8.65
N ALA A 248 15.53 0.42 -8.90
CA ALA A 248 16.23 0.49 -10.19
C ALA A 248 15.39 -0.14 -11.32
N PHE A 249 14.79 -1.33 -11.08
CA PHE A 249 13.82 -1.90 -12.00
C PHE A 249 12.66 -0.93 -12.24
N ALA A 250 12.06 -0.41 -11.17
CA ALA A 250 10.85 0.39 -11.25
C ALA A 250 11.06 1.68 -12.06
N LEU A 251 12.14 2.42 -11.81
CA LEU A 251 12.45 3.65 -12.55
C LEU A 251 12.82 3.34 -14.01
N GLN A 252 13.64 2.31 -14.25
CA GLN A 252 13.99 1.91 -15.62
C GLN A 252 12.75 1.46 -16.40
N HIS A 253 11.88 0.68 -15.77
CA HIS A 253 10.64 0.18 -16.37
C HIS A 253 9.63 1.31 -16.62
N ALA A 254 9.47 2.21 -15.65
CA ALA A 254 8.58 3.35 -15.79
C ALA A 254 8.99 4.27 -16.95
N VAL A 255 10.29 4.55 -17.09
CA VAL A 255 10.81 5.35 -18.21
C VAL A 255 10.61 4.61 -19.54
N ALA A 256 10.94 3.31 -19.61
CA ALA A 256 10.80 2.52 -20.83
C ALA A 256 9.36 2.41 -21.35
N HIS A 257 8.38 2.44 -20.46
CA HIS A 257 6.96 2.25 -20.80
C HIS A 257 6.10 3.51 -20.64
N GLY A 258 6.69 4.67 -20.34
CA GLY A 258 5.98 5.92 -20.15
C GLY A 258 5.01 5.90 -18.96
N LEU A 259 5.35 5.14 -17.91
CA LEU A 259 4.57 5.13 -16.68
C LEU A 259 4.82 6.40 -15.86
N LYS A 260 3.91 6.74 -14.97
CA LYS A 260 3.87 8.08 -14.35
C LYS A 260 4.56 8.15 -13.00
N ARG A 261 4.62 7.04 -12.24
CA ARG A 261 5.16 7.04 -10.88
C ARG A 261 5.58 5.66 -10.38
N VAL A 262 6.29 5.68 -9.27
CA VAL A 262 6.67 4.49 -8.50
C VAL A 262 6.03 4.55 -7.13
N ILE A 263 5.32 3.49 -6.74
CA ILE A 263 4.69 3.36 -5.43
C ILE A 263 5.34 2.19 -4.69
N TYR A 264 5.96 2.48 -3.56
CA TYR A 264 6.67 1.51 -2.74
C TYR A 264 5.85 1.21 -1.49
N VAL A 265 5.33 -0.01 -1.39
CA VAL A 265 4.42 -0.45 -0.34
C VAL A 265 5.19 -1.34 0.63
N VAL A 266 5.24 -0.95 1.90
CA VAL A 266 5.93 -1.70 2.96
C VAL A 266 4.95 -2.22 4.01
N PRO A 267 5.27 -3.33 4.74
CA PRO A 267 4.35 -3.88 5.73
C PRO A 267 4.20 -3.04 7.00
N TYR A 268 5.25 -2.34 7.43
CA TYR A 268 5.33 -1.66 8.72
C TYR A 268 5.83 -0.23 8.63
N THR A 269 5.33 0.64 9.51
CA THR A 269 5.75 2.05 9.60
C THR A 269 7.23 2.21 9.95
N SER A 270 7.81 1.31 10.75
CA SER A 270 9.23 1.36 11.12
C SER A 270 10.21 1.15 9.94
N ILE A 271 9.75 0.58 8.83
CA ILE A 271 10.55 0.38 7.61
C ILE A 271 10.41 1.56 6.65
N ILE A 272 9.29 2.28 6.75
CA ILE A 272 8.95 3.33 5.77
C ILE A 272 9.94 4.50 5.85
N GLU A 273 10.25 4.97 7.06
CA GLU A 273 11.18 6.07 7.29
C GLU A 273 12.57 5.76 6.68
N GLN A 274 13.08 4.55 6.94
CA GLN A 274 14.37 4.10 6.43
C GLN A 274 14.40 4.01 4.89
N ASN A 275 13.35 3.45 4.28
CA ASN A 275 13.28 3.35 2.83
C ASN A 275 13.09 4.74 2.18
N ALA A 276 12.24 5.58 2.77
CA ALA A 276 12.01 6.94 2.30
C ALA A 276 13.30 7.79 2.39
N GLU A 277 14.10 7.64 3.46
CA GLU A 277 15.38 8.33 3.61
C GLU A 277 16.37 7.92 2.52
N VAL A 278 16.53 6.62 2.27
CA VAL A 278 17.37 6.11 1.16
C VAL A 278 16.89 6.66 -0.19
N PHE A 279 15.59 6.70 -0.43
CA PHE A 279 15.07 7.21 -1.71
C PHE A 279 15.25 8.72 -1.83
N ARG A 280 15.11 9.49 -0.74
CA ARG A 280 15.39 10.94 -0.71
C ARG A 280 16.86 11.23 -0.99
N GLU A 281 17.78 10.44 -0.41
CA GLU A 281 19.21 10.55 -0.68
C GLU A 281 19.52 10.35 -2.17
N ILE A 282 18.89 9.36 -2.81
CA ILE A 282 19.13 9.01 -4.21
C ILE A 282 18.44 10.00 -5.16
N LEU A 283 17.18 10.33 -4.91
CA LEU A 283 16.30 11.00 -5.87
C LEU A 283 16.09 12.48 -5.59
N GLY A 284 16.48 12.94 -4.41
CA GLY A 284 16.18 14.28 -3.92
C GLY A 284 14.89 14.34 -3.12
N ASP A 285 14.92 15.11 -2.05
CA ASP A 285 13.87 15.20 -1.02
C ASP A 285 12.50 15.61 -1.58
N GLY A 286 12.48 16.55 -2.54
CA GLY A 286 11.25 17.05 -3.17
C GLY A 286 10.50 16.06 -4.07
N ASN A 287 11.03 14.84 -4.31
CA ASN A 287 10.46 13.86 -5.22
C ASN A 287 9.88 12.62 -4.53
N VAL A 288 10.03 12.52 -3.21
CA VAL A 288 9.66 11.33 -2.43
C VAL A 288 8.63 11.71 -1.36
N LEU A 289 7.43 11.19 -1.52
CA LEU A 289 6.36 11.29 -0.52
C LEU A 289 6.41 10.09 0.41
N GLU A 290 6.51 10.36 1.70
CA GLU A 290 6.23 9.38 2.75
C GLU A 290 4.80 9.57 3.25
N HIS A 291 3.96 8.51 3.21
CA HIS A 291 2.56 8.61 3.59
C HIS A 291 2.08 7.40 4.42
N HIS A 292 1.88 7.63 5.70
CA HIS A 292 1.27 6.68 6.65
C HIS A 292 0.60 7.43 7.80
N SER A 293 -0.11 6.71 8.65
CA SER A 293 -0.92 7.29 9.74
C SER A 293 -0.13 8.07 10.81
N GLY A 294 1.19 7.91 10.88
CA GLY A 294 2.06 8.58 11.85
C GLY A 294 2.73 9.86 11.33
N VAL A 295 2.59 10.19 10.05
CA VAL A 295 3.20 11.40 9.48
C VAL A 295 2.43 12.63 9.93
N GLN A 296 3.16 13.64 10.42
CA GLN A 296 2.65 14.97 10.70
C GLN A 296 3.40 15.95 9.79
N PHE A 297 2.65 16.73 9.03
CA PHE A 297 3.21 17.76 8.14
C PHE A 297 3.30 19.09 8.89
N GLU A 298 4.46 19.73 8.83
CA GLU A 298 4.69 21.05 9.40
C GLU A 298 4.18 22.17 8.45
N LEU A 299 4.21 23.41 8.91
CA LEU A 299 3.73 24.56 8.13
C LEU A 299 4.77 25.15 7.16
N SER A 300 5.88 24.44 6.88
CA SER A 300 6.83 24.91 5.85
C SER A 300 6.23 24.73 4.44
N PRO A 301 6.62 25.53 3.45
CA PRO A 301 6.09 25.42 2.08
C PRO A 301 6.28 24.02 1.46
N GLU A 302 7.39 23.34 1.79
CA GLU A 302 7.68 21.98 1.32
C GLU A 302 6.79 20.95 1.98
N GLU A 303 6.54 21.06 3.28
CA GLU A 303 5.65 20.17 4.01
C GLU A 303 4.18 20.38 3.62
N VAL A 304 3.76 21.62 3.35
CA VAL A 304 2.44 21.91 2.78
C VAL A 304 2.28 21.22 1.41
N ARG A 305 3.30 21.28 0.54
CA ARG A 305 3.29 20.57 -0.74
C ARG A 305 3.20 19.05 -0.58
N ARG A 306 3.91 18.48 0.39
CA ARG A 306 3.81 17.05 0.73
C ARG A 306 2.42 16.68 1.28
N ALA A 307 1.85 17.52 2.13
CA ALA A 307 0.50 17.33 2.66
C ALA A 307 -0.54 17.29 1.52
N LEU A 308 -0.43 18.21 0.57
CA LEU A 308 -1.28 18.26 -0.62
C LEU A 308 -1.07 17.00 -1.51
N ALA A 309 0.18 16.57 -1.70
CA ALA A 309 0.49 15.35 -2.45
C ALA A 309 -0.02 14.08 -1.75
N ALA A 310 -0.08 14.05 -0.42
CA ALA A 310 -0.61 12.92 0.35
C ALA A 310 -2.11 12.70 0.14
N GLU A 311 -2.86 13.73 -0.27
CA GLU A 311 -4.28 13.63 -0.54
C GLU A 311 -4.58 12.76 -1.76
N ASN A 312 -3.82 12.92 -2.84
CA ASN A 312 -4.08 12.27 -4.12
C ASN A 312 -2.91 11.46 -4.70
N TRP A 313 -1.72 11.47 -4.09
CA TRP A 313 -0.53 10.76 -4.55
C TRP A 313 -0.04 11.20 -5.94
N ASP A 314 0.01 12.48 -6.20
CA ASP A 314 0.49 13.02 -7.49
C ASP A 314 2.03 13.11 -7.61
N MET A 315 2.76 12.82 -6.55
CA MET A 315 4.24 12.83 -6.51
C MET A 315 4.85 11.64 -7.29
N PRO A 316 6.05 11.76 -7.89
CA PRO A 316 6.64 10.71 -8.72
C PRO A 316 7.04 9.44 -7.96
N VAL A 317 7.43 9.55 -6.69
CA VAL A 317 7.77 8.40 -5.83
C VAL A 317 7.02 8.48 -4.51
N ILE A 318 6.24 7.45 -4.21
CA ILE A 318 5.44 7.34 -2.98
C ILE A 318 5.91 6.14 -2.18
N VAL A 319 6.20 6.33 -0.89
CA VAL A 319 6.48 5.26 0.07
C VAL A 319 5.32 5.21 1.06
N THR A 320 4.64 4.07 1.15
CA THR A 320 3.42 3.94 1.97
C THR A 320 3.34 2.56 2.63
N THR A 321 2.42 2.40 3.59
CA THR A 321 2.16 1.10 4.21
C THR A 321 1.14 0.27 3.43
N ALA A 322 1.23 -1.07 3.54
CA ALA A 322 0.22 -1.98 2.99
C ALA A 322 -1.19 -1.67 3.52
N VAL A 323 -1.29 -1.29 4.80
CA VAL A 323 -2.57 -0.89 5.41
C VAL A 323 -3.15 0.33 4.70
N GLN A 324 -2.37 1.41 4.58
CA GLN A 324 -2.81 2.65 3.91
C GLN A 324 -3.19 2.40 2.44
N PHE A 325 -2.43 1.56 1.75
CA PHE A 325 -2.65 1.19 0.36
C PHE A 325 -3.98 0.45 0.18
N PHE A 326 -4.18 -0.68 0.86
CA PHE A 326 -5.37 -1.51 0.69
C PHE A 326 -6.63 -0.89 1.30
N GLU A 327 -6.52 -0.19 2.44
CA GLU A 327 -7.64 0.58 2.99
C GLU A 327 -8.12 1.66 2.01
N SER A 328 -7.22 2.32 1.28
CA SER A 328 -7.62 3.30 0.27
C SER A 328 -8.39 2.65 -0.87
N ILE A 329 -7.92 1.49 -1.37
CA ILE A 329 -8.57 0.76 -2.47
C ILE A 329 -10.00 0.32 -2.10
N TYR A 330 -10.21 -0.15 -0.88
CA TYR A 330 -11.50 -0.68 -0.42
C TYR A 330 -12.38 0.35 0.31
N ALA A 331 -11.89 1.57 0.52
CA ALA A 331 -12.68 2.63 1.12
C ALA A 331 -13.85 3.07 0.22
N ASN A 332 -14.88 3.62 0.84
CA ASN A 332 -15.96 4.31 0.13
C ASN A 332 -15.92 5.84 0.32
N ARG A 333 -15.17 6.33 1.32
CA ARG A 333 -15.08 7.78 1.62
C ARG A 333 -14.27 8.52 0.55
N SER A 334 -14.78 9.66 0.09
CA SER A 334 -14.15 10.50 -0.92
C SER A 334 -12.69 10.84 -0.61
N SER A 335 -12.38 11.27 0.61
CA SER A 335 -11.02 11.64 1.02
C SER A 335 -10.00 10.49 0.93
N LYS A 336 -10.42 9.24 1.16
CA LYS A 336 -9.55 8.06 1.00
C LYS A 336 -9.43 7.62 -0.45
N CYS A 337 -10.48 7.85 -1.26
CA CYS A 337 -10.51 7.42 -2.66
C CYS A 337 -9.80 8.35 -3.63
N ARG A 338 -9.56 9.63 -3.29
CA ARG A 338 -8.93 10.64 -4.17
C ARG A 338 -7.63 10.17 -4.86
N LYS A 339 -6.87 9.31 -4.20
CA LYS A 339 -5.56 8.85 -4.66
C LYS A 339 -5.57 7.64 -5.60
N LEU A 340 -6.73 6.95 -5.75
CA LEU A 340 -6.77 5.65 -6.44
C LEU A 340 -6.45 5.75 -7.93
N HIS A 341 -6.94 6.78 -8.62
CA HIS A 341 -6.67 6.96 -10.04
C HIS A 341 -5.17 7.10 -10.34
N ASN A 342 -4.39 7.57 -9.37
CA ASN A 342 -2.94 7.68 -9.45
C ASN A 342 -2.20 6.34 -9.24
N LEU A 343 -2.92 5.24 -9.00
CA LEU A 343 -2.38 3.88 -9.08
C LEU A 343 -2.27 3.37 -10.52
N ALA A 344 -3.08 3.92 -11.45
CA ALA A 344 -2.99 3.58 -12.86
C ALA A 344 -1.67 4.08 -13.47
N ASP A 345 -1.20 3.39 -14.52
CA ASP A 345 0.06 3.70 -15.21
C ASP A 345 1.24 3.91 -14.24
N SER A 346 1.38 3.04 -13.24
CA SER A 346 2.45 3.11 -12.24
C SER A 346 3.21 1.80 -12.09
N VAL A 347 4.41 1.84 -11.50
CA VAL A 347 5.09 0.65 -10.98
C VAL A 347 4.84 0.57 -9.49
N ILE A 348 4.26 -0.52 -9.02
CA ILE A 348 3.90 -0.71 -7.62
C ILE A 348 4.73 -1.87 -7.05
N ILE A 349 5.59 -1.55 -6.09
CA ILE A 349 6.47 -2.51 -5.43
C ILE A 349 5.85 -2.86 -4.08
N PHE A 350 5.62 -4.13 -3.82
CA PHE A 350 5.25 -4.66 -2.50
C PHE A 350 6.49 -5.28 -1.87
N ASP A 351 7.10 -4.56 -0.94
CA ASP A 351 8.25 -5.08 -0.20
C ASP A 351 7.79 -6.00 0.94
N GLU A 352 8.58 -7.04 1.20
CA GLU A 352 8.23 -8.11 2.13
C GLU A 352 6.79 -8.65 1.88
N ALA A 353 6.49 -9.00 0.62
CA ALA A 353 5.15 -9.41 0.17
C ALA A 353 4.59 -10.62 0.94
N GLN A 354 5.43 -11.43 1.59
CA GLN A 354 5.00 -12.52 2.48
C GLN A 354 4.29 -12.02 3.75
N MET A 355 4.44 -10.73 4.09
CA MET A 355 3.80 -10.12 5.26
C MET A 355 2.37 -9.61 4.97
N LEU A 356 1.84 -9.83 3.78
CA LEU A 356 0.45 -9.52 3.47
C LEU A 356 -0.48 -10.23 4.46
N PRO A 357 -1.52 -9.54 4.96
CA PRO A 357 -2.39 -10.08 6.02
C PRO A 357 -3.15 -11.31 5.53
N LEU A 358 -2.86 -12.47 6.11
CA LEU A 358 -3.42 -13.76 5.70
C LEU A 358 -4.96 -13.75 5.68
N CYS A 359 -5.60 -13.13 6.70
CA CYS A 359 -7.06 -13.03 6.80
C CYS A 359 -7.72 -12.13 5.73
N HIS A 360 -6.94 -11.39 4.95
CA HIS A 360 -7.37 -10.54 3.84
C HIS A 360 -6.53 -10.79 2.57
N LEU A 361 -5.89 -11.95 2.48
CA LEU A 361 -4.97 -12.22 1.38
C LEU A 361 -5.69 -12.21 0.02
N ARG A 362 -6.88 -12.82 -0.08
CA ARG A 362 -7.68 -12.80 -1.32
C ARG A 362 -8.04 -11.39 -1.76
N PRO A 363 -8.61 -10.51 -0.92
CA PRO A 363 -8.82 -9.10 -1.29
C PRO A 363 -7.54 -8.38 -1.72
N CYS A 364 -6.43 -8.56 -1.01
CA CYS A 364 -5.16 -7.94 -1.38
C CYS A 364 -4.71 -8.38 -2.77
N VAL A 365 -4.70 -9.69 -3.03
CA VAL A 365 -4.29 -10.24 -4.33
C VAL A 365 -5.25 -9.83 -5.45
N ALA A 366 -6.56 -9.81 -5.22
CA ALA A 366 -7.55 -9.36 -6.19
C ALA A 366 -7.35 -7.89 -6.60
N ALA A 367 -7.07 -7.01 -5.63
CA ALA A 367 -6.75 -5.61 -5.90
C ALA A 367 -5.46 -5.46 -6.72
N MET A 368 -4.41 -6.17 -6.34
CA MET A 368 -3.13 -6.19 -7.06
C MET A 368 -3.33 -6.67 -8.51
N ALA A 369 -3.99 -7.80 -8.69
CA ALA A 369 -4.29 -8.37 -10.00
C ALA A 369 -5.09 -7.39 -10.89
N SER A 370 -6.12 -6.74 -10.33
CA SER A 370 -6.88 -5.70 -11.03
C SER A 370 -6.03 -4.54 -11.50
N LEU A 371 -5.08 -4.08 -10.70
CA LEU A 371 -4.18 -2.98 -11.07
C LEU A 371 -3.30 -3.35 -12.27
N ALA A 372 -2.80 -4.59 -12.33
CA ALA A 372 -2.02 -5.05 -13.47
C ALA A 372 -2.89 -5.26 -14.72
N GLU A 373 -4.05 -5.91 -14.59
CA GLU A 373 -4.85 -6.34 -15.74
C GLU A 373 -5.69 -5.21 -16.35
N GLN A 374 -6.26 -4.32 -15.50
CA GLN A 374 -7.21 -3.30 -15.96
C GLN A 374 -6.62 -1.89 -16.01
N PHE A 375 -5.62 -1.58 -15.19
CA PHE A 375 -5.14 -0.20 -14.99
C PHE A 375 -3.71 0.03 -15.45
N ARG A 376 -3.17 -0.88 -16.27
CA ARG A 376 -1.88 -0.75 -16.95
C ARG A 376 -0.68 -0.59 -16.01
N SER A 377 -0.82 -0.99 -14.76
CA SER A 377 0.25 -0.91 -13.77
C SER A 377 1.14 -2.15 -13.82
N THR A 378 2.40 -1.99 -13.47
CA THR A 378 3.32 -3.12 -13.28
C THR A 378 3.50 -3.36 -11.80
N LEU A 379 3.37 -4.62 -11.37
CA LEU A 379 3.55 -5.01 -9.97
C LEU A 379 4.89 -5.71 -9.77
N VAL A 380 5.53 -5.46 -8.64
CA VAL A 380 6.74 -6.16 -8.22
C VAL A 380 6.55 -6.67 -6.79
N LEU A 381 6.63 -7.98 -6.62
CA LEU A 381 6.57 -8.64 -5.31
C LEU A 381 7.98 -8.94 -4.83
N CYS A 382 8.48 -8.08 -3.93
CA CYS A 382 9.80 -8.26 -3.33
C CYS A 382 9.69 -9.10 -2.07
N THR A 383 10.53 -10.12 -1.96
CA THR A 383 10.52 -11.02 -0.80
C THR A 383 11.86 -11.71 -0.65
N ALA A 384 12.22 -12.08 0.57
CA ALA A 384 13.34 -13.00 0.80
C ALA A 384 12.98 -14.43 0.39
N THR A 385 11.69 -14.76 0.41
CA THR A 385 11.16 -16.10 0.16
C THR A 385 9.79 -15.95 -0.51
N GLN A 386 9.55 -16.63 -1.62
CA GLN A 386 8.30 -16.52 -2.38
C GLN A 386 7.11 -17.05 -1.57
N PRO A 387 6.16 -16.20 -1.16
CA PRO A 387 4.84 -16.72 -0.82
C PRO A 387 4.22 -17.22 -2.13
N SER A 388 3.81 -18.48 -2.20
CA SER A 388 3.22 -19.08 -3.41
C SER A 388 1.92 -18.39 -3.85
N LEU A 389 1.99 -17.10 -4.23
CA LEU A 389 0.83 -16.28 -4.64
C LEU A 389 0.45 -16.49 -6.11
N GLY A 390 1.26 -17.24 -6.88
CA GLY A 390 1.08 -17.40 -8.33
C GLY A 390 -0.33 -17.86 -8.72
N ASP A 391 -0.87 -18.89 -8.05
CA ASP A 391 -2.21 -19.41 -8.33
C ASP A 391 -3.32 -18.40 -8.05
N LEU A 392 -3.20 -17.65 -6.94
CA LEU A 392 -4.17 -16.60 -6.61
C LEU A 392 -4.08 -15.44 -7.60
N LEU A 393 -2.89 -15.02 -7.97
CA LEU A 393 -2.68 -14.00 -9.00
C LEU A 393 -3.24 -14.45 -10.35
N HIS A 394 -2.99 -15.69 -10.75
CA HIS A 394 -3.55 -16.24 -11.98
C HIS A 394 -5.08 -16.30 -11.95
N THR A 395 -5.68 -16.58 -10.79
CA THR A 395 -7.15 -16.58 -10.65
C THR A 395 -7.77 -15.22 -10.97
N TYR A 396 -7.16 -14.12 -10.51
CA TYR A 396 -7.71 -12.76 -10.67
C TYR A 396 -7.13 -11.99 -11.85
N ALA A 397 -5.97 -12.38 -12.39
CA ALA A 397 -5.31 -11.78 -13.56
C ALA A 397 -4.74 -12.87 -14.48
N PRO A 398 -5.59 -13.68 -15.14
CA PRO A 398 -5.13 -14.80 -15.95
C PRO A 398 -4.30 -14.36 -17.18
N SER A 399 -4.45 -13.13 -17.64
CA SER A 399 -3.69 -12.56 -18.75
C SER A 399 -2.29 -12.03 -18.37
N CYS A 400 -1.99 -11.94 -17.07
CA CYS A 400 -0.74 -11.39 -16.56
C CYS A 400 0.17 -12.50 -15.99
N PRO A 401 1.16 -13.00 -16.75
CA PRO A 401 2.09 -13.99 -16.23
C PRO A 401 2.97 -13.38 -15.14
N VAL A 402 3.29 -14.19 -14.13
CA VAL A 402 4.23 -13.83 -13.08
C VAL A 402 5.65 -14.19 -13.52
N THR A 403 6.57 -13.22 -13.53
CA THR A 403 7.95 -13.38 -14.01
C THR A 403 8.96 -13.02 -12.94
N GLU A 404 9.94 -13.90 -12.67
CA GLU A 404 11.05 -13.58 -11.75
C GLU A 404 12.06 -12.62 -12.42
N LEU A 405 12.41 -11.53 -11.72
CA LEU A 405 13.35 -10.51 -12.20
C LEU A 405 14.79 -11.00 -12.20
N CYS A 406 15.16 -11.74 -11.17
CA CYS A 406 16.52 -12.25 -10.99
C CYS A 406 16.48 -13.74 -10.58
N PRO A 407 16.33 -14.66 -11.54
CA PRO A 407 16.42 -16.08 -11.23
C PRO A 407 17.80 -16.40 -10.63
N GLN A 408 17.82 -16.97 -9.43
CA GLN A 408 19.03 -17.37 -8.71
C GLN A 408 19.15 -18.88 -8.68
N THR A 409 20.38 -19.38 -8.81
CA THR A 409 20.68 -20.79 -8.50
C THR A 409 20.60 -21.04 -6.99
N ALA A 410 20.48 -22.30 -6.58
CA ALA A 410 20.51 -22.66 -5.16
C ALA A 410 21.82 -22.20 -4.49
N GLU A 411 22.95 -22.37 -5.17
CA GLU A 411 24.27 -21.95 -4.69
C GLU A 411 24.37 -20.43 -4.48
N GLU A 412 23.80 -19.63 -5.39
CA GLU A 412 23.76 -18.18 -5.27
C GLU A 412 22.88 -17.75 -4.09
N TYR A 413 21.74 -18.41 -3.89
CA TYR A 413 20.87 -18.17 -2.75
C TYR A 413 21.57 -18.52 -1.43
N ASP A 414 22.22 -19.69 -1.35
CA ASP A 414 22.96 -20.15 -0.18
C ASP A 414 24.19 -19.27 0.14
N SER A 415 24.78 -18.62 -0.87
CA SER A 415 25.90 -17.66 -0.68
C SER A 415 25.52 -16.44 0.17
N PHE A 416 24.23 -16.20 0.38
CA PHE A 416 23.74 -15.18 1.31
C PHE A 416 23.53 -15.70 2.74
N ARG A 417 23.72 -17.01 2.99
CA ARG A 417 23.57 -17.60 4.32
C ARG A 417 24.61 -17.01 5.28
N ARG A 418 24.14 -16.51 6.40
CA ARG A 418 24.96 -15.81 7.40
C ARG A 418 24.87 -16.42 8.79
N VAL A 419 23.98 -17.40 8.97
CA VAL A 419 23.68 -17.99 10.26
C VAL A 419 23.51 -19.48 10.13
N THR A 420 23.72 -20.16 11.26
CA THR A 420 23.37 -21.57 11.44
C THR A 420 22.18 -21.67 12.39
N PHE A 421 21.18 -22.46 12.01
CA PHE A 421 20.01 -22.70 12.84
C PHE A 421 20.24 -23.88 13.77
N ARG A 422 19.82 -23.73 15.04
CA ARG A 422 19.74 -24.79 16.04
C ARG A 422 18.30 -24.89 16.52
N GLN A 423 17.75 -26.09 16.50
CA GLN A 423 16.46 -26.36 17.12
C GLN A 423 16.68 -26.88 18.53
N GLU A 424 16.05 -26.23 19.48
CA GLU A 424 15.98 -26.66 20.89
C GLU A 424 14.51 -27.04 21.16
N GLY A 425 14.31 -27.97 22.07
CA GLY A 425 12.97 -28.33 22.47
C GLY A 425 12.31 -27.25 23.33
N ILE A 426 11.52 -27.68 24.29
CA ILE A 426 10.87 -26.80 25.26
C ILE A 426 11.93 -26.26 26.24
N LEU A 427 12.00 -24.95 26.38
CA LEU A 427 12.81 -24.24 27.38
C LEU A 427 11.89 -23.53 28.37
N GLU A 428 12.12 -23.80 29.67
CA GLU A 428 11.52 -23.03 30.74
C GLU A 428 12.18 -21.68 30.88
N ASP A 429 11.45 -20.67 31.38
CA ASP A 429 11.92 -19.27 31.46
C ASP A 429 13.22 -19.12 32.25
N ASP A 430 13.43 -19.92 33.31
CA ASP A 430 14.64 -19.87 34.13
C ASP A 430 15.85 -20.40 33.35
N ALA A 431 15.72 -21.55 32.70
CA ALA A 431 16.75 -22.15 31.87
C ALA A 431 17.10 -21.26 30.67
N LEU A 432 16.10 -20.61 30.05
CA LEU A 432 16.33 -19.66 28.97
C LEU A 432 17.08 -18.41 29.47
N ALA A 433 16.70 -17.85 30.60
CA ALA A 433 17.37 -16.69 31.18
C ALA A 433 18.83 -16.99 31.57
N GLU A 434 19.12 -18.19 32.10
CA GLU A 434 20.47 -18.65 32.38
C GLU A 434 21.31 -18.68 31.09
N ARG A 435 20.85 -19.33 30.03
CA ARG A 435 21.53 -19.37 28.72
C ARG A 435 21.75 -17.98 28.13
N LEU A 436 20.75 -17.10 28.19
CA LEU A 436 20.88 -15.73 27.71
C LEU A 436 21.94 -14.94 28.51
N SER A 437 22.07 -15.22 29.81
CA SER A 437 23.04 -14.57 30.67
C SER A 437 24.49 -14.95 30.36
N GLU A 438 24.75 -16.13 29.81
CA GLU A 438 26.06 -16.57 29.35
C GLU A 438 26.58 -15.76 28.16
N HIS A 439 25.69 -15.18 27.36
CA HIS A 439 26.07 -14.36 26.23
C HIS A 439 26.44 -12.93 26.63
N ARG A 440 27.50 -12.42 26.04
CA ARG A 440 27.85 -10.98 26.16
C ARG A 440 26.86 -10.10 25.38
N GLN A 441 26.48 -10.54 24.18
CA GLN A 441 25.50 -9.88 23.31
C GLN A 441 24.54 -10.91 22.76
N VAL A 442 23.25 -10.77 23.01
CA VAL A 442 22.22 -11.70 22.54
C VAL A 442 20.87 -11.00 22.39
N LEU A 443 20.12 -11.45 21.40
CA LEU A 443 18.73 -11.06 21.21
C LEU A 443 17.82 -12.26 21.43
N CYS A 444 16.81 -12.12 22.29
CA CYS A 444 15.74 -13.10 22.46
C CYS A 444 14.40 -12.49 21.99
N ILE A 445 13.72 -13.18 21.09
CA ILE A 445 12.42 -12.75 20.55
C ILE A 445 11.36 -13.77 20.93
N VAL A 446 10.27 -13.30 21.55
CA VAL A 446 9.17 -14.14 22.02
C VAL A 446 7.82 -13.68 21.49
N ASN A 447 6.80 -14.58 21.53
CA ASN A 447 5.51 -14.38 20.88
C ASN A 447 4.51 -13.55 21.73
N SER A 448 4.84 -13.25 22.99
CA SER A 448 3.94 -12.47 23.84
C SER A 448 4.69 -11.47 24.71
N ARG A 449 4.01 -10.37 25.04
CA ARG A 449 4.53 -9.36 25.97
C ARG A 449 4.75 -9.94 27.37
N LYS A 450 3.86 -10.83 27.82
CA LYS A 450 3.98 -11.51 29.12
C LYS A 450 5.24 -12.35 29.16
N ALA A 451 5.55 -13.11 28.11
CA ALA A 451 6.78 -13.87 27.99
C ALA A 451 8.01 -12.98 28.02
N ALA A 452 8.00 -11.87 27.26
CA ALA A 452 9.11 -10.94 27.23
C ALA A 452 9.40 -10.34 28.63
N GLN A 453 8.37 -9.94 29.35
CA GLN A 453 8.49 -9.43 30.72
C GLN A 453 8.99 -10.50 31.71
N SER A 454 8.46 -11.72 31.60
CA SER A 454 8.83 -12.85 32.47
C SER A 454 10.32 -13.20 32.35
N ILE A 455 10.82 -13.30 31.12
CA ILE A 455 12.22 -13.61 30.85
C ILE A 455 13.12 -12.43 31.25
N PHE A 456 12.73 -11.20 30.89
CA PHE A 456 13.50 -10.00 31.25
C PHE A 456 13.68 -9.83 32.77
N ALA A 457 12.63 -10.13 33.55
CA ALA A 457 12.70 -10.05 35.02
C ALA A 457 13.71 -11.02 35.67
N ARG A 458 14.12 -12.06 34.95
CA ARG A 458 15.09 -13.08 35.38
C ARG A 458 16.52 -12.78 34.94
N LEU A 459 16.71 -11.84 34.00
CA LEU A 459 18.03 -11.46 33.54
C LEU A 459 18.72 -10.49 34.54
N PRO A 460 20.07 -10.48 34.57
CA PRO A 460 20.82 -9.45 35.26
C PRO A 460 20.38 -8.07 34.79
N GLN A 461 20.06 -7.17 35.72
CA GLN A 461 19.56 -5.82 35.37
C GLN A 461 20.59 -5.00 34.58
N GLU A 462 21.88 -5.23 34.87
CA GLU A 462 22.95 -4.58 34.14
C GLU A 462 23.05 -5.08 32.70
N ALA A 463 23.02 -4.15 31.75
CA ALA A 463 23.13 -4.40 30.32
C ALA A 463 22.02 -5.28 29.71
N SER A 464 20.86 -5.40 30.37
CA SER A 464 19.67 -6.06 29.86
C SER A 464 18.60 -5.05 29.49
N PHE A 465 17.94 -5.29 28.36
CA PHE A 465 16.95 -4.38 27.77
C PHE A 465 15.68 -5.14 27.40
N HIS A 466 14.53 -4.50 27.62
CA HIS A 466 13.23 -5.02 27.23
C HIS A 466 12.60 -4.10 26.17
N LEU A 467 12.14 -4.68 25.06
CA LEU A 467 11.46 -3.97 23.98
C LEU A 467 10.06 -4.53 23.76
N SER A 468 9.05 -3.68 23.77
CA SER A 468 7.66 -4.08 23.46
C SER A 468 6.86 -2.94 22.81
N THR A 469 5.75 -3.30 22.21
CA THR A 469 4.82 -2.37 21.54
C THR A 469 4.11 -1.42 22.52
N LEU A 470 4.22 -1.62 23.85
CA LEU A 470 3.66 -0.72 24.86
C LEU A 470 4.52 0.52 25.12
N MET A 471 5.76 0.51 24.64
CA MET A 471 6.66 1.66 24.83
C MET A 471 6.24 2.81 23.92
N VAL A 472 6.28 4.04 24.46
CA VAL A 472 6.12 5.24 23.63
C VAL A 472 7.26 5.34 22.60
N PRO A 473 6.98 5.84 21.39
CA PRO A 473 7.97 5.88 20.30
C PRO A 473 9.30 6.53 20.69
N ALA A 474 9.27 7.68 21.36
CA ALA A 474 10.49 8.39 21.79
C ALA A 474 11.36 7.56 22.74
N GLN A 475 10.76 6.91 23.74
CA GLN A 475 11.47 6.04 24.68
C GLN A 475 12.08 4.83 23.95
N ARG A 476 11.32 4.24 23.02
CA ARG A 476 11.80 3.11 22.20
C ARG A 476 13.00 3.51 21.36
N GLN A 477 12.97 4.69 20.73
CA GLN A 477 14.09 5.19 19.92
C GLN A 477 15.35 5.38 20.76
N THR A 478 15.26 6.05 21.92
CA THR A 478 16.39 6.22 22.84
C THR A 478 17.01 4.88 23.25
N LEU A 479 16.15 3.87 23.50
CA LEU A 479 16.63 2.54 23.90
C LEU A 479 17.31 1.80 22.74
N LEU A 480 16.77 1.91 21.53
CA LEU A 480 17.37 1.35 20.34
C LEU A 480 18.73 1.98 20.03
N ASP A 481 18.88 3.28 20.22
CA ASP A 481 20.15 3.97 20.00
C ASP A 481 21.21 3.52 21.02
N GLU A 482 20.85 3.32 22.28
CA GLU A 482 21.75 2.75 23.29
C GLU A 482 22.12 1.29 22.96
N ILE A 483 21.17 0.46 22.52
CA ILE A 483 21.44 -0.91 22.08
C ILE A 483 22.43 -0.91 20.91
N ARG A 484 22.21 -0.08 19.88
CA ARG A 484 23.11 0.05 18.72
C ARG A 484 24.52 0.50 19.14
N ARG A 485 24.60 1.48 20.03
CA ARG A 485 25.88 1.96 20.58
C ARG A 485 26.66 0.82 21.26
N ARG A 486 25.99 0.05 22.14
CA ARG A 486 26.61 -1.07 22.86
C ARG A 486 27.03 -2.19 21.92
N LEU A 487 26.19 -2.56 20.96
CA LEU A 487 26.53 -3.58 19.96
C LEU A 487 27.79 -3.19 19.18
N LYS A 488 27.86 -1.93 18.73
CA LYS A 488 29.02 -1.40 17.99
C LYS A 488 30.29 -1.33 18.82
N ALA A 489 30.17 -1.02 20.11
CA ALA A 489 31.30 -0.97 21.06
C ALA A 489 31.71 -2.36 21.59
N GLY A 490 30.99 -3.42 21.27
CA GLY A 490 31.24 -4.76 21.82
C GLY A 490 30.93 -4.87 23.32
N GLU A 491 30.16 -3.93 23.88
CA GLU A 491 29.76 -3.92 25.30
C GLU A 491 28.67 -4.99 25.54
N PRO A 492 28.52 -5.47 26.78
CA PRO A 492 27.43 -6.38 27.13
C PRO A 492 26.06 -5.78 26.77
N CYS A 493 25.23 -6.58 26.07
CA CYS A 493 23.91 -6.15 25.62
C CYS A 493 23.00 -7.35 25.44
N ARG A 494 22.06 -7.57 26.35
CA ARG A 494 21.07 -8.64 26.31
C ARG A 494 19.71 -8.03 26.08
N VAL A 495 19.04 -8.40 24.99
CA VAL A 495 17.76 -7.80 24.61
C VAL A 495 16.69 -8.88 24.60
N VAL A 496 15.58 -8.64 25.29
CA VAL A 496 14.36 -9.44 25.17
C VAL A 496 13.28 -8.60 24.52
N SER A 497 12.73 -9.09 23.42
CA SER A 497 11.76 -8.34 22.62
C SER A 497 10.59 -9.23 22.19
N THR A 498 9.48 -8.59 21.84
CA THR A 498 8.47 -9.22 20.96
C THR A 498 8.89 -9.08 19.49
N SER A 499 8.05 -9.54 18.56
CA SER A 499 8.29 -9.41 17.10
C SER A 499 8.55 -7.97 16.61
N LEU A 500 8.42 -6.97 17.47
CA LEU A 500 8.73 -5.56 17.17
C LEU A 500 10.11 -5.35 16.52
N ILE A 501 11.11 -6.15 16.91
CA ILE A 501 12.49 -6.02 16.44
C ILE A 501 12.74 -6.76 15.11
N GLU A 502 11.84 -7.63 14.69
CA GLU A 502 12.00 -8.46 13.49
C GLU A 502 12.02 -7.62 12.21
N ALA A 503 11.24 -6.53 12.18
CA ALA A 503 11.13 -5.68 11.00
C ALA A 503 11.48 -4.21 11.32
N GLY A 504 12.20 -3.53 10.42
CA GLY A 504 12.47 -2.10 10.50
C GLY A 504 13.47 -1.67 11.57
N VAL A 505 14.12 -2.59 12.28
CA VAL A 505 15.15 -2.25 13.28
C VAL A 505 16.51 -2.69 12.78
N ASP A 506 17.45 -1.74 12.70
CA ASP A 506 18.83 -2.02 12.28
C ASP A 506 19.70 -2.35 13.51
N VAL A 507 19.87 -3.66 13.75
CA VAL A 507 20.71 -4.23 14.82
C VAL A 507 21.42 -5.49 14.31
N ASP A 508 22.61 -5.76 14.83
CA ASP A 508 23.43 -6.92 14.46
C ASP A 508 23.95 -7.64 15.71
N PHE A 509 23.30 -8.74 16.05
CA PHE A 509 23.68 -9.56 17.21
C PHE A 509 24.53 -10.77 16.79
N PRO A 510 25.46 -11.25 17.64
CA PRO A 510 26.21 -12.49 17.38
C PRO A 510 25.37 -13.74 17.59
N ALA A 511 24.35 -13.69 18.47
CA ALA A 511 23.45 -14.81 18.76
C ALA A 511 22.01 -14.34 18.88
N VAL A 512 21.08 -15.13 18.37
CA VAL A 512 19.63 -14.85 18.43
C VAL A 512 18.90 -16.08 18.94
N TYR A 513 18.00 -15.89 19.89
CA TYR A 513 17.02 -16.89 20.33
C TYR A 513 15.63 -16.48 19.84
N ARG A 514 14.91 -17.38 19.18
CA ARG A 514 13.56 -17.12 18.67
C ARG A 514 12.59 -18.19 19.13
N GLU A 515 11.58 -17.79 19.90
CA GLU A 515 10.45 -18.68 20.21
C GLU A 515 9.76 -19.10 18.90
N LEU A 516 9.43 -20.38 18.74
CA LEU A 516 8.81 -20.92 17.53
C LEU A 516 7.57 -20.11 17.13
N ALA A 517 7.55 -19.68 15.88
CA ALA A 517 6.51 -18.88 15.26
C ALA A 517 6.31 -19.33 13.79
N GLY A 518 5.77 -18.48 12.94
CA GLY A 518 5.83 -18.67 11.51
C GLY A 518 7.29 -18.69 11.02
N LEU A 519 7.58 -19.52 10.04
CA LEU A 519 8.94 -19.66 9.50
C LEU A 519 9.49 -18.35 8.91
N ASP A 520 8.62 -17.52 8.34
CA ASP A 520 8.89 -16.16 7.89
C ASP A 520 9.42 -15.27 9.03
N SER A 521 8.78 -15.34 10.19
CA SER A 521 9.18 -14.63 11.41
C SER A 521 10.53 -15.14 11.95
N VAL A 522 10.77 -16.46 11.92
CA VAL A 522 12.06 -17.05 12.28
C VAL A 522 13.18 -16.52 11.40
N LEU A 523 12.96 -16.44 10.09
CA LEU A 523 13.96 -15.91 9.15
C LEU A 523 14.16 -14.38 9.29
N GLN A 524 13.14 -13.62 9.65
CA GLN A 524 13.30 -12.20 9.97
C GLN A 524 14.13 -12.00 11.23
N ALA A 525 13.93 -12.83 12.26
CA ALA A 525 14.76 -12.84 13.44
C ALA A 525 16.22 -13.22 13.11
N ALA A 526 16.42 -14.19 12.25
CA ALA A 526 17.75 -14.58 11.74
C ALA A 526 18.44 -13.41 11.00
N GLY A 527 17.68 -12.57 10.31
CA GLY A 527 18.17 -11.34 9.70
C GLY A 527 18.73 -10.30 10.69
N ARG A 528 18.60 -10.52 12.00
CA ARG A 528 19.20 -9.71 13.09
C ARG A 528 20.45 -10.34 13.68
N CYS A 529 20.81 -11.55 13.21
CA CYS A 529 22.02 -12.25 13.56
C CYS A 529 23.02 -12.14 12.40
N ASN A 530 24.25 -11.70 12.70
CA ASN A 530 25.31 -11.53 11.70
C ASN A 530 24.85 -10.74 10.46
N ARG A 531 24.06 -9.72 10.67
CA ARG A 531 23.42 -8.94 9.62
C ARG A 531 24.44 -8.36 8.63
N GLU A 532 25.58 -7.92 9.14
CA GLU A 532 26.64 -7.34 8.31
C GLU A 532 27.54 -8.40 7.66
N GLY A 533 27.39 -9.69 8.01
CA GLY A 533 28.20 -10.79 7.47
C GLY A 533 29.67 -10.71 7.90
N LYS A 534 29.97 -10.18 9.08
CA LYS A 534 31.32 -10.01 9.61
C LYS A 534 31.85 -11.27 10.30
N ARG A 535 30.97 -12.22 10.63
CA ARG A 535 31.28 -13.49 11.33
C ARG A 535 31.03 -14.67 10.41
N ALA A 536 31.66 -15.80 10.70
CA ALA A 536 31.34 -17.04 10.03
C ALA A 536 29.91 -17.49 10.37
N PRO A 537 29.17 -18.10 9.44
CA PRO A 537 27.81 -18.61 9.72
C PRO A 537 27.76 -19.59 10.89
N GLU A 538 28.81 -20.39 11.09
CA GLU A 538 28.94 -21.39 12.14
C GLU A 538 29.10 -20.77 13.53
N GLU A 539 29.56 -19.50 13.60
CA GLU A 539 29.72 -18.73 14.84
C GLU A 539 28.47 -17.90 15.15
N SER A 540 27.52 -17.84 14.22
CA SER A 540 26.33 -16.98 14.28
C SER A 540 25.08 -17.84 14.39
N ILE A 541 24.74 -18.21 15.63
CA ILE A 541 23.71 -19.19 15.91
C ILE A 541 22.35 -18.53 16.13
N VAL A 542 21.35 -19.01 15.40
CA VAL A 542 19.94 -18.73 15.65
C VAL A 542 19.29 -19.95 16.29
N THR A 543 18.99 -19.83 17.58
CA THR A 543 18.36 -20.90 18.35
C THR A 543 16.84 -20.75 18.30
N VAL A 544 16.15 -21.71 17.70
CA VAL A 544 14.69 -21.80 17.69
C VAL A 544 14.25 -22.70 18.84
N PHE A 545 13.38 -22.21 19.71
CA PHE A 545 12.93 -22.92 20.89
C PHE A 545 11.40 -22.83 21.06
N GLU A 546 10.84 -23.71 21.86
CA GLU A 546 9.44 -23.68 22.28
C GLU A 546 9.35 -23.35 23.77
N ARG A 547 8.22 -22.79 24.22
CA ARG A 547 7.92 -22.59 25.64
C ARG A 547 6.85 -23.60 26.08
N ALA A 548 6.85 -23.95 27.37
CA ALA A 548 5.83 -24.82 27.94
C ALA A 548 4.41 -24.19 27.87
N GLU A 549 4.31 -22.84 27.92
CA GLU A 549 3.03 -22.14 27.75
C GLU A 549 2.57 -22.23 26.28
N LEU A 550 1.25 -22.47 26.09
CA LEU A 550 0.67 -22.50 24.75
C LEU A 550 0.85 -21.15 24.03
N PRO A 551 1.23 -21.18 22.74
CA PRO A 551 1.40 -19.96 21.96
C PRO A 551 0.04 -19.21 21.81
N PRO A 552 0.07 -17.87 21.73
CA PRO A 552 -1.13 -17.08 21.46
C PRO A 552 -1.86 -17.59 20.22
N MET A 553 -3.20 -17.53 20.23
CA MET A 553 -4.05 -18.09 19.18
C MET A 553 -3.68 -17.58 17.77
N LEU A 554 -3.23 -16.33 17.69
CA LEU A 554 -2.80 -15.68 16.44
C LEU A 554 -1.64 -16.42 15.74
N PHE A 555 -0.74 -17.06 16.49
CA PHE A 555 0.45 -17.73 15.95
C PHE A 555 0.22 -19.23 15.66
N ARG A 556 -0.87 -19.83 16.12
CA ARG A 556 -1.04 -21.31 16.09
C ARG A 556 -1.04 -21.87 14.67
N THR A 557 -1.74 -21.23 13.73
CA THR A 557 -1.79 -21.67 12.32
C THR A 557 -0.39 -21.59 11.69
N ALA A 558 0.32 -20.49 11.91
CA ALA A 558 1.67 -20.31 11.39
C ALA A 558 2.68 -21.30 12.01
N ILE A 559 2.57 -21.58 13.32
CA ILE A 559 3.38 -22.59 14.01
C ILE A 559 3.07 -23.98 13.46
N GLY A 560 1.79 -24.31 13.21
CA GLY A 560 1.38 -25.57 12.60
C GLY A 560 2.01 -25.76 11.23
N ALA A 561 1.94 -24.75 10.37
CA ALA A 561 2.57 -24.76 9.05
C ALA A 561 4.10 -24.88 9.14
N THR A 562 4.74 -24.22 10.11
CA THR A 562 6.19 -24.35 10.34
C THR A 562 6.58 -25.78 10.71
N ARG A 563 5.85 -26.40 11.63
CA ARG A 563 6.09 -27.79 12.02
C ARG A 563 5.93 -28.75 10.85
N GLU A 564 4.87 -28.58 10.05
CA GLU A 564 4.63 -29.38 8.84
C GLU A 564 5.78 -29.23 7.83
N ALA A 565 6.23 -28.01 7.57
CA ALA A 565 7.35 -27.76 6.67
C ALA A 565 8.65 -28.40 7.15
N LEU A 566 8.91 -28.38 8.47
CA LEU A 566 10.11 -28.95 9.08
C LEU A 566 10.08 -30.48 9.17
N MET A 567 8.91 -31.12 9.09
CA MET A 567 8.83 -32.59 8.97
C MET A 567 9.41 -33.10 7.64
N ASN A 568 9.35 -32.29 6.59
CA ASN A 568 9.80 -32.62 5.24
C ASN A 568 11.22 -32.14 4.95
N SER A 569 11.78 -31.24 5.74
CA SER A 569 13.13 -30.69 5.58
C SER A 569 13.69 -30.21 6.91
N CYS A 570 14.89 -30.65 7.24
CA CYS A 570 15.59 -30.29 8.49
C CYS A 570 16.26 -28.91 8.42
N ASP A 571 16.40 -28.32 7.24
CA ASP A 571 17.08 -27.02 7.07
C ASP A 571 16.08 -25.85 7.05
N ILE A 572 16.01 -25.14 8.17
CA ILE A 572 15.15 -23.95 8.36
C ILE A 572 15.42 -22.87 7.31
N GLY A 573 16.67 -22.74 6.86
CA GLY A 573 17.08 -21.69 5.93
C GLY A 573 16.92 -22.08 4.45
N ALA A 574 16.52 -23.31 4.14
CA ALA A 574 16.39 -23.76 2.76
C ALA A 574 15.18 -23.14 2.05
N ARG A 575 15.35 -22.80 0.78
CA ARG A 575 14.28 -22.24 -0.06
C ARG A 575 13.06 -23.17 -0.14
N GLU A 576 13.30 -24.47 -0.23
CA GLU A 576 12.24 -25.50 -0.31
C GLU A 576 11.42 -25.55 0.98
N THR A 577 12.05 -25.46 2.16
CA THR A 577 11.35 -25.44 3.45
C THR A 577 10.41 -24.25 3.56
N MET A 578 10.83 -23.10 3.06
CA MET A 578 9.97 -21.91 3.01
C MET A 578 8.80 -22.07 2.05
N GLN A 579 9.01 -22.69 0.91
CA GLN A 579 7.92 -22.95 -0.03
C GLN A 579 6.88 -23.89 0.60
N ASN A 580 7.33 -24.98 1.20
CA ASN A 580 6.48 -25.93 1.92
C ASN A 580 5.69 -25.24 3.05
N TYR A 581 6.33 -24.32 3.77
CA TYR A 581 5.68 -23.52 4.81
C TYR A 581 4.53 -22.66 4.27
N PHE A 582 4.75 -21.91 3.19
CA PHE A 582 3.69 -21.07 2.63
C PHE A 582 2.55 -21.89 2.01
N ASP A 583 2.86 -23.04 1.42
CA ASP A 583 1.84 -23.95 0.89
C ASP A 583 0.99 -24.56 2.01
N ALA A 584 1.62 -25.03 3.10
CA ALA A 584 0.94 -25.49 4.31
C ALA A 584 0.11 -24.37 4.95
N LEU A 585 0.65 -23.15 5.07
CA LEU A 585 -0.03 -22.02 5.66
C LEU A 585 -1.30 -21.64 4.88
N ARG A 586 -1.25 -21.65 3.55
CA ARG A 586 -2.42 -21.43 2.69
C ARG A 586 -3.45 -22.55 2.84
N SER A 587 -3.00 -23.80 2.82
CA SER A 587 -3.87 -24.97 2.97
C SER A 587 -4.61 -24.93 4.30
N LEU A 588 -3.92 -24.68 5.39
CA LEU A 588 -4.50 -24.57 6.74
C LEU A 588 -5.44 -23.38 6.90
N SER A 589 -5.23 -22.30 6.12
CA SER A 589 -6.03 -21.09 6.21
C SER A 589 -7.32 -21.15 5.40
N GLY A 590 -7.35 -21.88 4.29
CA GLY A 590 -8.56 -22.16 3.50
C GLY A 590 -9.44 -20.94 3.22
N GLU A 591 -10.70 -20.99 3.68
CA GLU A 591 -11.67 -19.89 3.51
C GLU A 591 -11.35 -18.65 4.33
N THR A 592 -10.50 -18.76 5.35
CA THR A 592 -10.12 -17.60 6.19
C THR A 592 -9.25 -16.58 5.47
N LEU A 593 -8.79 -16.87 4.25
CA LEU A 593 -8.07 -15.92 3.39
C LEU A 593 -8.92 -14.70 2.95
N ASP A 594 -10.22 -14.77 3.10
CA ASP A 594 -11.19 -13.66 2.99
C ASP A 594 -12.15 -13.67 4.18
N LYS A 595 -11.60 -13.56 5.38
CA LYS A 595 -12.35 -13.68 6.65
C LYS A 595 -13.54 -12.72 6.74
N SER A 596 -13.39 -11.52 6.18
CA SER A 596 -14.44 -10.49 6.18
C SER A 596 -15.43 -10.64 5.02
N GLY A 597 -15.24 -11.63 4.13
CA GLY A 597 -16.12 -11.87 2.98
C GLY A 597 -16.14 -10.74 1.95
N VAL A 598 -15.03 -10.01 1.82
CA VAL A 598 -14.94 -8.85 0.89
C VAL A 598 -15.16 -9.30 -0.55
N ILE A 599 -14.45 -10.33 -1.00
CA ILE A 599 -14.61 -10.86 -2.36
C ILE A 599 -16.00 -11.43 -2.56
N LYS A 600 -16.52 -12.20 -1.59
CA LYS A 600 -17.90 -12.72 -1.64
C LYS A 600 -18.95 -11.62 -1.77
N ALA A 601 -18.72 -10.46 -1.12
CA ALA A 601 -19.62 -9.30 -1.24
C ALA A 601 -19.60 -8.70 -2.66
N PHE A 602 -18.42 -8.59 -3.29
CA PHE A 602 -18.31 -8.12 -4.66
C PHE A 602 -18.87 -9.13 -5.68
N GLU A 603 -18.65 -10.44 -5.49
CA GLU A 603 -19.17 -11.50 -6.35
C GLU A 603 -20.71 -11.55 -6.38
N LYS A 604 -21.37 -11.22 -5.27
CA LYS A 604 -22.84 -11.05 -5.26
C LYS A 604 -23.29 -9.92 -6.19
N GLY A 605 -22.47 -8.91 -6.39
CA GLY A 605 -22.73 -7.78 -7.26
C GLY A 605 -24.06 -7.09 -6.93
N ILE A 606 -24.71 -6.57 -7.99
CA ILE A 606 -25.99 -5.87 -7.89
C ILE A 606 -27.16 -6.82 -7.54
N ASN A 607 -26.95 -8.11 -7.63
CA ASN A 607 -27.98 -9.13 -7.42
C ASN A 607 -27.98 -9.71 -5.99
N GLY A 608 -27.11 -9.21 -5.11
CA GLY A 608 -26.96 -9.65 -3.72
C GLY A 608 -27.92 -8.99 -2.73
#